data_027726fc1d13723882cf99e0da6a9bcc
#
_entry.id   027726fc1d13723882cf99e0da6a9bcc
#
_cell.length_a   1.000
_cell.length_b   1.000
_cell.length_c   1.000
_cell.angle_alpha   90.00
_cell.angle_beta   90.00
_cell.angle_gamma   90.00
#
_symmetry.space_group_name_H-M   'P 1'
#
loop_
_entity.id
_entity.type
_entity.pdbx_description
1 polymer ?
#
loop_
_entity_poly.entity_id
_entity_poly.type
_entity_poly.pdbx_seq_one_letter_code
_entity_poly.pdbx_strand_id
1 'polypeptide(L)'
;MAPEIFFSVCYGDHNPPAAIRDLHTFTPAILEDYCRHRLQYADYPAAIPEAGHKIRGIYVTGLTDANMEKLDYFEGSEYERRIVKVQVLVKDGGEEVLGPEKSASVYVFLKPDELERGEWDFEEFRREKMKLWTRGDWAFGTFVCNRGDDIANDLDKDDDDKAAVNGVV
;
A
#
# COMPACT_ATOMS: atom_id res chain seq x y z
N MET A 1 1.54 -2.02 -2.80
CA MET A 1 0.32 -2.03 -3.65
C MET A 1 0.73 -2.04 -5.12
N ALA A 2 0.10 -2.84 -5.94
CA ALA A 2 0.31 -2.81 -7.38
C ALA A 2 -0.32 -1.53 -7.99
N PRO A 3 0.26 -0.95 -9.06
CA PRO A 3 -0.28 0.26 -9.69
C PRO A 3 -1.76 0.13 -10.10
N GLU A 4 -2.17 -1.03 -10.57
CA GLU A 4 -3.54 -1.32 -10.99
C GLU A 4 -4.53 -1.21 -9.81
N ILE A 5 -4.13 -1.69 -8.63
CA ILE A 5 -4.94 -1.57 -7.41
C ILE A 5 -5.00 -0.12 -6.95
N PHE A 6 -3.86 0.59 -6.97
CA PHE A 6 -3.81 2.02 -6.67
C PHE A 6 -4.78 2.83 -7.54
N PHE A 7 -4.74 2.61 -8.85
CA PHE A 7 -5.63 3.31 -9.76
C PHE A 7 -7.10 2.93 -9.56
N SER A 8 -7.40 1.66 -9.30
CA SER A 8 -8.76 1.23 -8.97
C SER A 8 -9.30 1.92 -7.72
N VAL A 9 -8.50 2.02 -6.66
CA VAL A 9 -8.89 2.67 -5.40
C VAL A 9 -9.04 4.19 -5.59
N CYS A 10 -8.05 4.84 -6.20
CA CYS A 10 -8.02 6.29 -6.30
C CYS A 10 -8.94 6.86 -7.39
N TYR A 11 -9.17 6.11 -8.47
CA TYR A 11 -9.85 6.61 -9.68
C TYR A 11 -11.00 5.74 -10.15
N GLY A 12 -11.22 4.58 -9.55
CA GLY A 12 -12.28 3.65 -9.94
C GLY A 12 -12.00 2.89 -11.26
N ASP A 13 -10.79 2.97 -11.78
CA ASP A 13 -10.37 2.34 -13.03
C ASP A 13 -8.93 1.82 -12.86
N HIS A 14 -8.71 0.53 -13.05
CA HIS A 14 -7.39 -0.09 -12.95
C HIS A 14 -6.40 0.35 -14.04
N ASN A 15 -6.89 0.91 -15.13
CA ASN A 15 -6.09 1.39 -16.26
C ASN A 15 -6.62 2.74 -16.78
N PRO A 16 -6.57 3.82 -15.99
CA PRO A 16 -7.09 5.11 -16.38
C PRO A 16 -6.32 5.71 -17.56
N PRO A 17 -6.86 6.75 -18.23
CA PRO A 17 -6.18 7.46 -19.30
C PRO A 17 -4.77 7.94 -18.92
N ALA A 18 -3.87 8.05 -19.91
CA ALA A 18 -2.48 8.46 -19.69
C ALA A 18 -2.37 9.77 -18.91
N ALA A 19 -3.25 10.74 -19.14
CA ALA A 19 -3.28 12.00 -18.41
C ALA A 19 -3.42 11.85 -16.90
N ILE A 20 -4.08 10.79 -16.42
CA ILE A 20 -4.17 10.46 -14.98
C ILE A 20 -2.94 9.66 -14.55
N ARG A 21 -2.52 8.69 -15.34
CA ARG A 21 -1.35 7.86 -15.01
C ARG A 21 -0.08 8.68 -14.86
N ASP A 22 0.10 9.69 -15.70
CA ASP A 22 1.28 10.56 -15.75
C ASP A 22 1.35 11.54 -14.55
N LEU A 23 0.28 11.65 -13.75
CA LEU A 23 0.31 12.40 -12.50
C LEU A 23 1.10 11.66 -11.38
N HIS A 24 1.33 10.37 -11.54
CA HIS A 24 1.94 9.52 -10.51
C HIS A 24 3.21 8.87 -11.02
N THR A 25 4.21 8.81 -10.13
CA THR A 25 5.44 8.07 -10.41
C THR A 25 5.54 6.89 -9.46
N PHE A 26 5.83 5.71 -10.02
CA PHE A 26 5.97 4.45 -9.29
C PHE A 26 7.43 4.01 -9.34
N THR A 27 8.11 4.02 -8.21
CA THR A 27 9.52 3.69 -8.10
C THR A 27 9.69 2.48 -7.16
N PRO A 28 10.38 1.41 -7.56
CA PRO A 28 10.70 0.33 -6.64
C PRO A 28 11.47 0.86 -5.42
N ALA A 29 11.16 0.35 -4.24
CA ALA A 29 11.77 0.78 -2.99
C ALA A 29 11.87 -0.35 -1.97
N ILE A 30 12.77 -0.19 -1.00
CA ILE A 30 12.96 -1.10 0.13
C ILE A 30 12.56 -0.39 1.41
N LEU A 31 11.73 -1.04 2.20
CA LEU A 31 11.40 -0.68 3.58
C LEU A 31 12.10 -1.67 4.51
N GLU A 32 13.03 -1.17 5.32
CA GLU A 32 13.78 -1.97 6.30
C GLU A 32 12.99 -2.11 7.61
N ASP A 33 13.27 -3.18 8.34
CA ASP A 33 12.69 -3.51 9.65
C ASP A 33 11.17 -3.70 9.64
N TYR A 34 10.64 -4.18 8.52
CA TYR A 34 9.24 -4.57 8.34
C TYR A 34 9.14 -5.92 7.62
N CYS A 35 8.12 -6.69 7.99
CA CYS A 35 7.78 -7.95 7.34
C CYS A 35 6.32 -7.96 6.90
N ARG A 36 6.01 -8.72 5.84
CA ARG A 36 4.66 -9.05 5.42
C ARG A 36 4.30 -10.43 5.92
N HIS A 37 3.19 -10.53 6.61
CA HIS A 37 2.61 -11.79 7.04
C HIS A 37 1.23 -11.96 6.42
N ARG A 38 0.81 -13.18 6.18
CA ARG A 38 -0.53 -13.49 5.74
C ARG A 38 -1.54 -13.26 6.88
N LEU A 39 -2.67 -12.63 6.57
CA LEU A 39 -3.78 -12.61 7.53
C LEU A 39 -4.40 -14.01 7.65
N GLN A 40 -4.77 -14.38 8.88
CA GLN A 40 -5.59 -15.55 9.10
C GLN A 40 -6.94 -15.35 8.40
N TYR A 41 -7.37 -16.35 7.63
CA TYR A 41 -8.63 -16.33 6.90
C TYR A 41 -8.73 -15.33 5.75
N ALA A 42 -7.60 -14.73 5.31
CA ALA A 42 -7.53 -13.85 4.16
C ALA A 42 -6.41 -14.23 3.19
N ASP A 43 -6.58 -13.87 1.91
CA ASP A 43 -5.60 -14.18 0.86
C ASP A 43 -4.59 -13.05 0.62
N TYR A 44 -4.61 -12.01 1.45
CA TYR A 44 -3.73 -10.87 1.34
C TYR A 44 -2.85 -10.71 2.58
N PRO A 45 -1.68 -10.08 2.43
CA PRO A 45 -0.75 -9.87 3.53
C PRO A 45 -1.03 -8.57 4.26
N ALA A 46 -0.49 -8.47 5.46
CA ALA A 46 -0.36 -7.23 6.20
C ALA A 46 1.09 -6.97 6.60
N ALA A 47 1.50 -5.72 6.59
CA ALA A 47 2.83 -5.31 7.01
C ALA A 47 2.82 -4.92 8.48
N ILE A 48 3.83 -5.43 9.22
CA ILE A 48 4.10 -5.05 10.59
C ILE A 48 5.59 -4.73 10.77
N PRO A 49 5.97 -3.91 11.77
CA PRO A 49 7.37 -3.75 12.15
C PRO A 49 7.96 -5.07 12.61
N GLU A 50 9.08 -5.47 12.03
CA GLU A 50 9.83 -6.67 12.40
C GLU A 50 11.31 -6.47 12.07
N ALA A 51 12.13 -6.33 13.11
CA ALA A 51 13.55 -6.04 12.96
C ALA A 51 14.30 -7.12 12.17
N GLY A 52 15.17 -6.69 11.28
CA GLY A 52 16.00 -7.57 10.46
C GLY A 52 15.33 -8.12 9.20
N HIS A 53 14.04 -7.84 9.01
CA HIS A 53 13.33 -8.13 7.76
C HIS A 53 13.26 -6.88 6.86
N LYS A 54 12.89 -7.09 5.62
CA LYS A 54 12.70 -5.98 4.67
C LYS A 54 11.60 -6.28 3.67
N ILE A 55 10.87 -5.25 3.30
CA ILE A 55 9.82 -5.33 2.29
C ILE A 55 10.31 -4.63 1.02
N ARG A 56 10.31 -5.36 -0.10
CA ARG A 56 10.38 -4.73 -1.41
C ARG A 56 8.98 -4.28 -1.82
N GLY A 57 8.82 -2.98 -2.07
CA GLY A 57 7.54 -2.35 -2.42
C GLY A 57 7.69 -1.33 -3.54
N ILE A 58 6.66 -0.51 -3.69
CA ILE A 58 6.62 0.59 -4.67
C ILE A 58 6.43 1.91 -3.92
N TYR A 59 7.33 2.85 -4.15
CA TYR A 59 7.22 4.24 -3.72
C TYR A 59 6.42 5.02 -4.75
N VAL A 60 5.29 5.58 -4.32
CA VAL A 60 4.39 6.35 -5.20
C VAL A 60 4.47 7.82 -4.84
N THR A 61 4.57 8.69 -5.85
CA THR A 61 4.51 10.14 -5.68
C THR A 61 3.39 10.75 -6.53
N GLY A 62 3.09 12.03 -6.27
CA GLY A 62 2.02 12.73 -6.98
C GLY A 62 0.63 12.52 -6.37
N LEU A 63 0.55 12.04 -5.12
CA LEU A 63 -0.71 11.85 -4.44
C LEU A 63 -1.28 13.18 -3.96
N THR A 64 -2.59 13.35 -4.13
CA THR A 64 -3.38 14.43 -3.55
C THR A 64 -3.99 13.99 -2.23
N ASP A 65 -4.52 14.93 -1.44
CA ASP A 65 -5.27 14.62 -0.22
C ASP A 65 -6.44 13.70 -0.51
N ALA A 66 -7.17 13.95 -1.60
CA ALA A 66 -8.28 13.09 -2.01
C ALA A 66 -7.84 11.66 -2.36
N ASN A 67 -6.63 11.46 -2.89
CA ASN A 67 -6.08 10.12 -3.08
C ASN A 67 -5.79 9.48 -1.72
N MET A 68 -5.19 10.22 -0.79
CA MET A 68 -4.88 9.73 0.55
C MET A 68 -6.13 9.34 1.34
N GLU A 69 -7.19 10.13 1.28
CA GLU A 69 -8.48 9.81 1.92
C GLU A 69 -9.08 8.50 1.38
N LYS A 70 -9.03 8.29 0.06
CA LYS A 70 -9.51 7.05 -0.56
C LYS A 70 -8.69 5.84 -0.15
N LEU A 71 -7.37 6.00 -0.03
CA LEU A 71 -6.48 4.95 0.45
C LEU A 71 -6.72 4.64 1.93
N ASP A 72 -6.88 5.66 2.78
CA ASP A 72 -7.23 5.49 4.18
C ASP A 72 -8.56 4.74 4.34
N TYR A 73 -9.56 5.10 3.53
CA TYR A 73 -10.84 4.41 3.53
C TYR A 73 -10.71 2.94 3.06
N PHE A 74 -9.91 2.70 2.04
CA PHE A 74 -9.68 1.34 1.49
C PHE A 74 -8.99 0.43 2.52
N GLU A 75 -7.96 0.89 3.20
CA GLU A 75 -7.22 0.12 4.20
C GLU A 75 -8.05 -0.08 5.48
N GLY A 76 -8.87 0.91 5.84
CA GLY A 76 -9.81 0.83 6.95
C GLY A 76 -9.14 0.92 8.33
N SER A 77 -9.95 0.71 9.39
CA SER A 77 -9.53 0.90 10.80
C SER A 77 -8.61 -0.18 11.35
N GLU A 78 -8.30 -1.22 10.57
CA GLU A 78 -7.36 -2.27 10.97
C GLU A 78 -5.91 -1.88 10.69
N TYR A 79 -5.72 -0.79 9.97
CA TYR A 79 -4.41 -0.25 9.62
C TYR A 79 -4.24 1.17 10.15
N GLU A 80 -3.00 1.49 10.49
CA GLU A 80 -2.55 2.83 10.84
C GLU A 80 -1.54 3.31 9.80
N ARG A 81 -1.69 4.53 9.34
CA ARG A 81 -0.72 5.15 8.45
C ARG A 81 0.45 5.70 9.26
N ARG A 82 1.66 5.21 9.01
CA ARG A 82 2.90 5.64 9.67
C ARG A 82 3.88 6.25 8.68
N ILE A 83 4.57 7.28 9.12
CA ILE A 83 5.68 7.86 8.36
C ILE A 83 6.92 7.01 8.59
N VAL A 84 7.54 6.58 7.51
CA VAL A 84 8.74 5.73 7.50
C VAL A 84 9.79 6.28 6.55
N LYS A 85 11.00 5.73 6.63
CA LYS A 85 12.06 5.94 5.66
C LYS A 85 12.18 4.74 4.75
N VAL A 86 12.27 4.98 3.45
CA VAL A 86 12.47 3.94 2.44
C VAL A 86 13.64 4.28 1.55
N GLN A 87 14.35 3.27 1.05
CA GLN A 87 15.39 3.45 0.04
C GLN A 87 14.80 3.14 -1.34
N VAL A 88 14.73 4.14 -2.21
CA VAL A 88 14.31 3.90 -3.59
C VAL A 88 15.38 3.11 -4.34
N LEU A 89 14.96 2.25 -5.25
CA LEU A 89 15.86 1.51 -6.12
C LEU A 89 16.03 2.28 -7.42
N VAL A 90 17.27 2.50 -7.80
CA VAL A 90 17.63 3.17 -9.07
C VAL A 90 18.38 2.20 -9.96
N LYS A 91 18.33 2.43 -11.28
CA LYS A 91 19.11 1.63 -12.23
C LYS A 91 20.46 2.28 -12.43
N ASP A 92 21.53 1.51 -12.19
CA ASP A 92 22.89 1.86 -12.51
C ASP A 92 23.53 0.72 -13.32
N GLY A 93 24.00 1.02 -14.53
CA GLY A 93 24.58 0.01 -15.43
C GLY A 93 23.63 -1.14 -15.81
N GLY A 94 22.32 -0.99 -15.62
CA GLY A 94 21.31 -2.02 -15.89
C GLY A 94 20.92 -2.84 -14.66
N GLU A 95 21.63 -2.73 -13.55
CA GLU A 95 21.31 -3.35 -12.26
C GLU A 95 20.53 -2.41 -11.36
N GLU A 96 19.70 -2.96 -10.46
CA GLU A 96 19.04 -2.18 -9.42
C GLU A 96 19.98 -2.02 -8.23
N VAL A 97 20.23 -0.77 -7.85
CA VAL A 97 21.04 -0.41 -6.69
C VAL A 97 20.24 0.45 -5.72
N LEU A 98 20.66 0.46 -4.46
CA LEU A 98 20.05 1.34 -3.46
C LEU A 98 20.34 2.80 -3.81
N GLY A 99 19.29 3.56 -4.00
CA GLY A 99 19.31 4.99 -4.26
C GLY A 99 19.10 5.80 -2.98
N PRO A 100 18.66 7.06 -3.10
CA PRO A 100 18.44 7.94 -1.96
C PRO A 100 17.30 7.46 -1.04
N GLU A 101 17.44 7.79 0.24
CA GLU A 101 16.39 7.63 1.22
C GLU A 101 15.28 8.67 0.98
N LYS A 102 14.03 8.24 1.13
CA LYS A 102 12.84 9.08 1.01
C LYS A 102 11.91 8.87 2.21
N SER A 103 11.21 9.93 2.61
CA SER A 103 10.12 9.83 3.56
C SER A 103 8.87 9.32 2.85
N ALA A 104 8.12 8.44 3.50
CA ALA A 104 6.94 7.81 2.93
C ALA A 104 5.92 7.47 4.00
N SER A 105 4.65 7.39 3.61
CA SER A 105 3.61 6.79 4.45
C SER A 105 3.43 5.32 4.09
N VAL A 106 3.28 4.48 5.11
CA VAL A 106 2.94 3.06 4.95
C VAL A 106 1.79 2.70 5.88
N TYR A 107 0.89 1.86 5.42
CA TYR A 107 -0.17 1.30 6.27
C TYR A 107 0.36 0.10 7.03
N VAL A 108 0.27 0.17 8.35
CA VAL A 108 0.76 -0.83 9.30
C VAL A 108 -0.43 -1.49 9.98
N PHE A 109 -0.46 -2.81 9.97
CA PHE A 109 -1.54 -3.57 10.58
C PHE A 109 -1.48 -3.50 12.11
N LEU A 110 -2.65 -3.33 12.74
CA LEU A 110 -2.76 -3.05 14.18
C LEU A 110 -2.95 -4.30 15.04
N LYS A 111 -3.25 -5.46 14.42
CA LYS A 111 -3.59 -6.70 15.13
C LYS A 111 -2.63 -7.83 14.77
N PRO A 112 -1.37 -7.80 15.21
CA PRO A 112 -0.38 -8.81 14.82
C PRO A 112 -0.76 -10.24 15.22
N ASP A 113 -1.62 -10.42 16.22
CA ASP A 113 -2.11 -11.74 16.65
C ASP A 113 -3.04 -12.42 15.63
N GLU A 114 -3.58 -11.66 14.66
CA GLU A 114 -4.39 -12.18 13.57
C GLU A 114 -3.55 -12.57 12.33
N LEU A 115 -2.23 -12.51 12.43
CA LEU A 115 -1.32 -12.89 11.37
C LEU A 115 -0.86 -14.35 11.48
N GLU A 116 -0.70 -15.00 10.34
CA GLU A 116 -0.01 -16.29 10.26
C GLU A 116 1.49 -16.09 10.46
N ARG A 117 2.16 -17.10 11.04
CA ARG A 117 3.61 -17.09 11.14
C ARG A 117 4.23 -17.41 9.78
N GLY A 118 5.20 -16.63 9.39
CA GLY A 118 5.94 -16.79 8.13
C GLY A 118 5.81 -15.59 7.21
N GLU A 119 6.85 -15.35 6.45
CA GLU A 119 6.87 -14.29 5.45
C GLU A 119 5.93 -14.65 4.28
N TRP A 120 5.16 -13.67 3.84
CA TRP A 120 4.24 -13.82 2.71
C TRP A 120 4.96 -13.66 1.38
N ASP A 121 4.74 -14.61 0.45
CA ASP A 121 5.35 -14.61 -0.88
C ASP A 121 4.49 -13.82 -1.89
N PHE A 122 5.02 -12.66 -2.31
CA PHE A 122 4.39 -11.81 -3.32
C PHE A 122 4.32 -12.47 -4.70
N GLU A 123 5.33 -13.23 -5.10
CA GLU A 123 5.36 -13.86 -6.42
C GLU A 123 4.35 -14.99 -6.51
N GLU A 124 4.16 -15.74 -5.43
CA GLU A 124 3.11 -16.75 -5.32
C GLU A 124 1.72 -16.11 -5.47
N PHE A 125 1.46 -15.05 -4.71
CA PHE A 125 0.20 -14.30 -4.78
C PHE A 125 -0.04 -13.76 -6.20
N ARG A 126 0.96 -13.13 -6.81
CA ARG A 126 0.85 -12.57 -8.16
C ARG A 126 0.50 -13.62 -9.19
N ARG A 127 1.11 -14.79 -9.09
CA ARG A 127 0.91 -15.91 -10.02
C ARG A 127 -0.48 -16.52 -9.89
N GLU A 128 -0.95 -16.71 -8.65
CA GLU A 128 -2.12 -17.54 -8.37
C GLU A 128 -3.40 -16.75 -8.11
N LYS A 129 -3.31 -15.59 -7.45
CA LYS A 129 -4.47 -14.92 -6.89
C LYS A 129 -4.72 -13.50 -7.43
N MET A 130 -3.72 -12.82 -7.97
CA MET A 130 -3.87 -11.44 -8.46
C MET A 130 -4.95 -11.29 -9.54
N LYS A 131 -5.18 -12.32 -10.34
CA LYS A 131 -6.24 -12.33 -11.37
C LYS A 131 -7.66 -12.29 -10.76
N LEU A 132 -7.84 -12.72 -9.54
CA LEU A 132 -9.11 -12.66 -8.83
C LEU A 132 -9.38 -11.25 -8.28
N TRP A 133 -8.32 -10.53 -7.93
CA TRP A 133 -8.40 -9.17 -7.37
C TRP A 133 -8.61 -8.08 -8.43
N THR A 134 -8.25 -8.36 -9.68
CA THR A 134 -8.42 -7.42 -10.81
C THR A 134 -9.74 -7.61 -11.57
N ARG A 135 -10.55 -8.62 -11.23
CA ARG A 135 -11.89 -8.77 -11.77
C ARG A 135 -12.83 -7.85 -10.98
N GLY A 136 -13.24 -6.76 -11.60
CA GLY A 136 -13.95 -5.60 -11.04
C GLY A 136 -15.22 -5.85 -10.21
N ASP A 137 -15.68 -7.08 -10.05
CA ASP A 137 -16.87 -7.40 -9.27
C ASP A 137 -16.57 -7.83 -7.83
N TRP A 138 -15.30 -8.06 -7.47
CA TRP A 138 -14.95 -8.65 -6.18
C TRP A 138 -14.37 -7.66 -5.17
N ALA A 139 -13.56 -6.72 -5.60
CA ALA A 139 -12.85 -5.80 -4.69
C ALA A 139 -13.77 -4.77 -4.02
N PHE A 140 -14.92 -4.46 -4.63
CA PHE A 140 -15.84 -3.44 -4.13
C PHE A 140 -17.16 -3.98 -3.60
N GLY A 141 -17.51 -5.26 -3.85
CA GLY A 141 -18.79 -5.85 -3.48
C GLY A 141 -18.85 -6.50 -2.10
N THR A 142 -17.73 -6.87 -1.52
CA THR A 142 -17.71 -7.68 -0.29
C THR A 142 -17.23 -6.90 0.96
N PHE A 143 -16.69 -5.71 0.81
CA PHE A 143 -16.26 -4.85 1.93
C PHE A 143 -17.27 -3.79 2.35
N VAL A 144 -18.54 -3.91 1.97
CA VAL A 144 -19.61 -3.20 2.67
C VAL A 144 -19.97 -4.00 3.92
N CYS A 145 -19.05 -4.10 4.84
CA CYS A 145 -19.39 -4.44 6.21
C CYS A 145 -20.18 -3.28 6.79
N ASN A 146 -21.45 -3.54 7.12
CA ASN A 146 -22.26 -2.71 7.98
C ASN A 146 -21.41 -2.07 9.09
N ARG A 147 -21.13 -0.79 8.98
CA ARG A 147 -20.75 0.04 10.12
C ARG A 147 -21.81 1.10 10.30
N GLY A 148 -22.51 0.94 11.44
CA GLY A 148 -23.27 1.99 12.05
C GLY A 148 -22.35 3.17 12.39
N ASP A 149 -22.94 4.31 12.27
CA ASP A 149 -22.45 5.65 12.51
C ASP A 149 -21.54 5.81 13.73
N ASP A 150 -20.45 6.55 13.53
CA ASP A 150 -20.08 7.60 14.47
C ASP A 150 -19.11 8.58 13.79
N ILE A 151 -19.59 9.82 13.61
CA ILE A 151 -18.87 10.97 13.10
C ILE A 151 -18.27 11.70 14.31
N ALA A 152 -16.97 11.96 14.30
CA ALA A 152 -16.43 13.09 15.03
C ALA A 152 -15.20 13.66 14.32
N ASN A 153 -15.33 14.95 13.99
CA ASN A 153 -14.31 15.86 13.50
C ASN A 153 -13.09 15.94 14.42
N ASP A 154 -11.90 16.00 13.84
CA ASP A 154 -10.98 17.06 14.24
C ASP A 154 -10.03 17.44 13.10
N LEU A 155 -9.99 18.73 12.80
CA LEU A 155 -9.10 19.39 11.85
C LEU A 155 -7.92 19.93 12.65
N ASP A 156 -6.69 19.55 12.30
CA ASP A 156 -5.61 20.56 12.29
C ASP A 156 -4.42 20.14 11.43
N LYS A 157 -3.85 21.17 10.85
CA LYS A 157 -2.84 21.33 9.81
C LYS A 157 -1.47 20.76 10.18
N ASP A 158 -0.73 20.26 9.16
CA ASP A 158 0.52 20.91 8.72
C ASP A 158 1.00 20.30 7.39
N ASP A 159 1.36 21.21 6.46
CA ASP A 159 2.01 20.96 5.18
C ASP A 159 3.44 20.46 5.39
N ASP A 160 3.79 19.35 4.74
CA ASP A 160 5.04 19.19 3.98
C ASP A 160 5.22 17.75 3.48
N ASP A 161 5.62 17.63 2.20
CA ASP A 161 6.08 16.43 1.46
C ASP A 161 5.22 15.15 1.56
N LYS A 162 4.14 15.13 0.83
CA LYS A 162 3.24 13.98 0.70
C LYS A 162 3.79 12.96 -0.32
N ALA A 163 4.68 12.12 0.14
CA ALA A 163 5.03 10.91 -0.58
C ALA A 163 4.49 9.70 0.21
N ALA A 164 3.71 8.86 -0.44
CA ALA A 164 3.21 7.64 0.17
C ALA A 164 3.86 6.42 -0.48
N VAL A 165 4.42 5.55 0.33
CA VAL A 165 4.72 4.17 -0.07
C VAL A 165 3.56 3.31 0.39
N ASN A 166 2.75 2.87 -0.54
CA ASN A 166 1.81 1.80 -0.29
C ASN A 166 2.53 0.49 -0.57
N GLY A 167 3.41 0.12 0.34
CA GLY A 167 4.13 -1.14 0.28
C GLY A 167 3.30 -2.23 0.89
N VAL A 168 2.01 -2.28 0.61
CA VAL A 168 1.21 -3.39 1.12
C VAL A 168 -0.06 -3.54 0.34
N VAL A 169 -0.13 -4.58 -0.25
CA VAL A 169 -1.13 -5.61 -0.48
C VAL A 169 -0.54 -6.55 -1.47
#